data_bf21d6015bf6302162a467aee6af5a0a
#
_entry.id   bf21d6015bf6302162a467aee6af5a0a
#
_cell.length_a   1.000
_cell.length_b   1.000
_cell.length_c   1.000
_cell.angle_alpha   90.00
_cell.angle_beta   90.00
_cell.angle_gamma   90.00
#
_symmetry.space_group_name_H-M   'P 1'
#
loop_
_entity.id
_entity.type
_entity.pdbx_description
1 polymer ?
#
loop_
_entity_poly.entity_id
_entity_poly.type
_entity_poly.pdbx_seq_one_letter_code
_entity_poly.pdbx_strand_id
1 'polypeptide(L)'
;LFTQYSGLKREIYILFVGKLVTAMGSFVWPMLTFFLTTKLGLTDGMSTLMIATASVLSFPAALLGGKLADRFSRKWIIIIFDCVTVSLYLLAALLPLSIVTALMLFAAGLFQTIEGPAYDALNADYSTTAQREKAYSLSYLGFNLGFIIGASASGLLFEKFVRLAFCLNGLAVFTSTVLIFFFVHTKNAISEDAQALQTNYSESEQPMEDHLSVLKVLK
;
A
#
# COMPACT_ATOMS: atom_id res chain seq x y z
N LEU A 1 -1.66 8.29 -23.43
CA LEU A 1 -1.08 8.11 -22.08
C LEU A 1 -1.41 6.72 -21.49
N PHE A 2 -2.63 6.20 -21.66
CA PHE A 2 -3.02 4.90 -21.07
C PHE A 2 -2.63 3.68 -21.91
N THR A 3 -2.29 3.84 -23.17
CA THR A 3 -1.91 2.73 -24.07
C THR A 3 -0.63 2.01 -23.59
N GLN A 4 0.28 2.73 -22.95
CA GLN A 4 1.52 2.15 -22.39
C GLN A 4 1.27 1.17 -21.24
N TYR A 5 0.13 1.29 -20.55
CA TYR A 5 -0.25 0.41 -19.43
C TYR A 5 -1.14 -0.75 -19.87
N SER A 6 -1.43 -0.89 -21.16
CA SER A 6 -2.22 -2.01 -21.67
C SER A 6 -1.50 -3.35 -21.48
N GLY A 7 -2.28 -4.41 -21.23
CA GLY A 7 -1.75 -5.77 -21.08
C GLY A 7 -1.31 -6.14 -19.66
N LEU A 8 -1.51 -5.27 -18.66
CA LEU A 8 -1.34 -5.63 -17.26
C LEU A 8 -2.50 -6.50 -16.77
N LYS A 9 -2.27 -7.31 -15.72
CA LYS A 9 -3.31 -8.11 -15.09
C LYS A 9 -4.38 -7.21 -14.46
N ARG A 10 -5.62 -7.69 -14.40
CA ARG A 10 -6.77 -6.98 -13.81
C ARG A 10 -6.51 -6.51 -12.37
N GLU A 11 -5.82 -7.34 -11.59
CA GLU A 11 -5.48 -7.06 -10.19
C GLU A 11 -4.61 -5.80 -10.05
N ILE A 12 -3.70 -5.54 -10.99
CA ILE A 12 -2.85 -4.33 -10.98
C ILE A 12 -3.70 -3.07 -11.18
N TYR A 13 -4.72 -3.12 -12.07
CA TYR A 13 -5.64 -1.99 -12.22
C TYR A 13 -6.50 -1.77 -10.99
N ILE A 14 -6.88 -2.85 -10.28
CA ILE A 14 -7.63 -2.75 -9.02
C ILE A 14 -6.76 -2.11 -7.94
N LEU A 15 -5.50 -2.53 -7.81
CA LEU A 15 -4.51 -1.92 -6.91
C LEU A 15 -4.29 -0.45 -7.26
N PHE A 16 -4.20 -0.10 -8.55
CA PHE A 16 -4.11 1.29 -8.99
C PHE A 16 -5.32 2.12 -8.54
N VAL A 17 -6.53 1.63 -8.76
CA VAL A 17 -7.77 2.32 -8.33
C VAL A 17 -7.81 2.43 -6.81
N GLY A 18 -7.47 1.37 -6.08
CA GLY A 18 -7.36 1.39 -4.62
C GLY A 18 -6.38 2.46 -4.15
N LYS A 19 -5.17 2.51 -4.72
CA LYS A 19 -4.14 3.50 -4.38
C LYS A 19 -4.59 4.93 -4.69
N LEU A 20 -5.24 5.13 -5.85
CA LEU A 20 -5.81 6.41 -6.25
C LEU A 20 -6.87 6.89 -5.24
N VAL A 21 -7.83 6.03 -4.89
CA VAL A 21 -8.91 6.37 -3.95
C VAL A 21 -8.37 6.66 -2.56
N THR A 22 -7.45 5.83 -2.05
CA THR A 22 -6.79 6.08 -0.76
C THR A 22 -6.05 7.41 -0.76
N ALA A 23 -5.30 7.72 -1.83
CA ALA A 23 -4.59 8.98 -1.97
C ALA A 23 -5.52 10.18 -2.11
N MET A 24 -6.66 10.06 -2.81
CA MET A 24 -7.70 11.10 -2.84
C MET A 24 -8.27 11.40 -1.45
N GLY A 25 -8.36 10.40 -0.59
CA GLY A 25 -8.80 10.55 0.80
C GLY A 25 -7.73 11.06 1.75
N SER A 26 -6.48 11.24 1.32
CA SER A 26 -5.37 11.66 2.18
C SER A 26 -5.43 13.15 2.55
N PHE A 27 -6.49 13.56 3.25
CA PHE A 27 -6.69 14.95 3.69
C PHE A 27 -5.86 15.32 4.93
N VAL A 28 -5.58 14.35 5.80
CA VAL A 28 -4.98 14.57 7.13
C VAL A 28 -3.53 15.01 7.01
N TRP A 29 -2.72 14.31 6.22
CA TRP A 29 -1.29 14.56 6.14
C TRP A 29 -0.90 15.97 5.68
N PRO A 30 -1.48 16.54 4.59
CA PRO A 30 -1.16 17.90 4.17
C PRO A 30 -1.52 18.97 5.21
N MET A 31 -2.54 18.69 6.04
CA MET A 31 -3.08 19.64 7.02
C MET A 31 -2.73 19.30 8.47
N LEU A 32 -1.83 18.34 8.71
CA LEU A 32 -1.50 17.88 10.05
C LEU A 32 -0.94 18.98 10.93
N THR A 33 0.00 19.78 10.41
CA THR A 33 0.54 20.95 11.14
C THR A 33 -0.57 21.93 11.49
N PHE A 34 -1.41 22.30 10.52
CA PHE A 34 -2.55 23.20 10.74
C PHE A 34 -3.50 22.64 11.82
N PHE A 35 -3.76 21.34 11.80
CA PHE A 35 -4.60 20.69 12.81
C PHE A 35 -3.99 20.83 14.22
N LEU A 36 -2.70 20.53 14.38
CA LEU A 36 -2.01 20.60 15.65
C LEU A 36 -1.93 22.04 16.20
N THR A 37 -1.57 22.99 15.35
CA THR A 37 -1.38 24.38 15.78
C THR A 37 -2.70 25.13 15.92
N THR A 38 -3.56 25.09 14.90
CA THR A 38 -4.78 25.93 14.84
C THR A 38 -5.97 25.29 15.55
N LYS A 39 -6.15 23.97 15.43
CA LYS A 39 -7.32 23.29 16.04
C LYS A 39 -7.05 22.81 17.45
N LEU A 40 -5.83 22.40 17.78
CA LEU A 40 -5.46 21.97 19.13
C LEU A 40 -4.73 23.07 19.94
N GLY A 41 -4.30 24.17 19.32
CA GLY A 41 -3.61 25.28 19.99
C GLY A 41 -2.20 24.92 20.47
N LEU A 42 -1.56 23.91 19.87
CA LEU A 42 -0.18 23.54 20.20
C LEU A 42 0.80 24.57 19.63
N THR A 43 1.92 24.75 20.30
CA THR A 43 3.01 25.58 19.76
C THR A 43 3.63 24.92 18.52
N ASP A 44 4.23 25.73 17.65
CA ASP A 44 4.92 25.23 16.45
C ASP A 44 6.02 24.22 16.81
N GLY A 45 6.75 24.47 17.91
CA GLY A 45 7.78 23.56 18.40
C GLY A 45 7.24 22.20 18.82
N MET A 46 6.12 22.15 19.56
CA MET A 46 5.47 20.88 19.94
C MET A 46 4.91 20.14 18.74
N SER A 47 4.27 20.86 17.82
CA SER A 47 3.71 20.27 16.60
C SER A 47 4.81 19.66 15.73
N THR A 48 5.92 20.38 15.55
CA THR A 48 7.09 19.88 14.81
C THR A 48 7.70 18.66 15.48
N LEU A 49 7.83 18.67 16.81
CA LEU A 49 8.38 17.53 17.55
C LEU A 49 7.50 16.28 17.40
N MET A 50 6.18 16.43 17.48
CA MET A 50 5.24 15.32 17.29
C MET A 50 5.36 14.72 15.87
N ILE A 51 5.40 15.58 14.84
CA ILE A 51 5.54 15.12 13.45
C ILE A 51 6.91 14.46 13.23
N ALA A 52 7.98 15.04 13.76
CA ALA A 52 9.32 14.46 13.68
C ALA A 52 9.39 13.09 14.37
N THR A 53 8.79 12.97 15.57
CA THR A 53 8.72 11.68 16.29
C THR A 53 7.97 10.64 15.48
N ALA A 54 6.81 10.97 14.89
CA ALA A 54 6.06 10.08 14.03
C ALA A 54 6.88 9.66 12.80
N SER A 55 7.63 10.59 12.19
CA SER A 55 8.50 10.29 11.05
C SER A 55 9.63 9.32 11.41
N VAL A 56 10.26 9.50 12.60
CA VAL A 56 11.27 8.55 13.10
C VAL A 56 10.67 7.17 13.34
N LEU A 57 9.46 7.09 13.92
CA LEU A 57 8.76 5.83 14.16
C LEU A 57 8.32 5.15 12.86
N SER A 58 8.13 5.89 11.79
CA SER A 58 7.78 5.32 10.48
C SER A 58 8.88 4.42 9.91
N PHE A 59 10.15 4.66 10.22
CA PHE A 59 11.25 3.82 9.76
C PHE A 59 11.17 2.38 10.32
N PRO A 60 11.15 2.14 11.64
CA PRO A 60 10.96 0.77 12.16
C PRO A 60 9.61 0.18 11.77
N ALA A 61 8.54 0.98 11.63
CA ALA A 61 7.24 0.52 11.17
C ALA A 61 7.32 -0.06 9.75
N ALA A 62 7.99 0.62 8.81
CA ALA A 62 8.21 0.10 7.45
C ALA A 62 9.02 -1.20 7.45
N LEU A 63 10.06 -1.32 8.28
CA LEU A 63 10.85 -2.55 8.43
C LEU A 63 10.01 -3.71 8.98
N LEU A 64 9.13 -3.44 9.96
CA LEU A 64 8.18 -4.42 10.47
C LEU A 64 7.20 -4.85 9.36
N GLY A 65 6.70 -3.89 8.57
CA GLY A 65 5.83 -4.15 7.42
C GLY A 65 6.47 -5.08 6.40
N GLY A 66 7.73 -4.85 6.05
CA GLY A 66 8.48 -5.74 5.16
C GLY A 66 8.59 -7.17 5.69
N LYS A 67 8.99 -7.32 6.95
CA LYS A 67 9.07 -8.65 7.61
C LYS A 67 7.72 -9.36 7.69
N LEU A 68 6.64 -8.62 7.90
CA LEU A 68 5.29 -9.20 7.90
C LEU A 68 4.89 -9.64 6.48
N ALA A 69 5.16 -8.82 5.47
CA ALA A 69 4.86 -9.12 4.07
C ALA A 69 5.62 -10.35 3.54
N ASP A 70 6.79 -10.66 4.11
CA ASP A 70 7.57 -11.86 3.78
C ASP A 70 7.03 -13.12 4.46
N ARG A 71 6.37 -13.00 5.63
CA ARG A 71 5.92 -14.14 6.45
C ARG A 71 4.45 -14.49 6.28
N PHE A 72 3.62 -13.50 6.00
CA PHE A 72 2.17 -13.65 5.98
C PHE A 72 1.61 -13.28 4.61
N SER A 73 0.35 -13.65 4.38
CA SER A 73 -0.36 -13.26 3.16
C SER A 73 -0.47 -11.74 3.06
N ARG A 74 0.14 -11.16 2.02
CA ARG A 74 0.20 -9.72 1.74
C ARG A 74 -1.20 -9.10 1.71
N LYS A 75 -2.17 -9.78 1.09
CA LYS A 75 -3.56 -9.36 1.07
C LYS A 75 -4.16 -9.21 2.47
N TRP A 76 -3.94 -10.19 3.35
CA TRP A 76 -4.50 -10.14 4.71
C TRP A 76 -3.82 -9.09 5.58
N ILE A 77 -2.53 -8.83 5.38
CA ILE A 77 -1.83 -7.74 6.05
C ILE A 77 -2.50 -6.40 5.70
N ILE A 78 -2.71 -6.12 4.41
CA ILE A 78 -3.37 -4.91 3.95
C ILE A 78 -4.75 -4.79 4.62
N ILE A 79 -5.58 -5.82 4.53
CA ILE A 79 -6.95 -5.79 5.07
C ILE A 79 -6.97 -5.53 6.58
N ILE A 80 -6.11 -6.21 7.35
CA ILE A 80 -6.08 -6.07 8.80
C ILE A 80 -5.64 -4.67 9.21
N PHE A 81 -4.53 -4.18 8.65
CA PHE A 81 -4.00 -2.85 8.99
C PHE A 81 -4.89 -1.73 8.49
N ASP A 82 -5.52 -1.86 7.32
CA ASP A 82 -6.55 -0.94 6.84
C ASP A 82 -7.76 -0.90 7.75
N CYS A 83 -8.27 -2.05 8.21
CA CYS A 83 -9.40 -2.08 9.17
C CYS A 83 -9.07 -1.33 10.47
N VAL A 84 -7.85 -1.49 10.99
CA VAL A 84 -7.38 -0.72 12.16
C VAL A 84 -7.31 0.77 11.83
N THR A 85 -6.73 1.13 10.70
CA THR A 85 -6.61 2.51 10.22
C THR A 85 -7.98 3.17 10.07
N VAL A 86 -8.94 2.51 9.42
CA VAL A 86 -10.33 2.98 9.27
C VAL A 86 -10.97 3.21 10.63
N SER A 87 -10.81 2.26 11.56
CA SER A 87 -11.35 2.37 12.92
C SER A 87 -10.79 3.60 13.64
N LEU A 88 -9.48 3.84 13.53
CA LEU A 88 -8.84 5.01 14.13
C LEU A 88 -9.34 6.34 13.54
N TYR A 89 -9.52 6.43 12.22
CA TYR A 89 -10.08 7.62 11.59
C TYR A 89 -11.54 7.88 12.00
N LEU A 90 -12.36 6.84 12.06
CA LEU A 90 -13.76 6.96 12.48
C LEU A 90 -13.86 7.36 13.96
N LEU A 91 -13.05 6.75 14.84
CA LEU A 91 -12.99 7.15 16.24
C LEU A 91 -12.51 8.58 16.42
N ALA A 92 -11.49 9.00 15.66
CA ALA A 92 -11.02 10.38 15.65
C ALA A 92 -12.09 11.39 15.21
N ALA A 93 -12.98 10.99 14.29
CA ALA A 93 -14.09 11.82 13.84
C ALA A 93 -15.20 11.95 14.90
N LEU A 94 -15.42 10.93 15.73
CA LEU A 94 -16.47 10.91 16.75
C LEU A 94 -16.05 11.59 18.05
N LEU A 95 -14.76 11.55 18.40
CA LEU A 95 -14.22 12.09 19.63
C LEU A 95 -14.04 13.63 19.56
N PRO A 96 -13.99 14.31 20.72
CA PRO A 96 -13.58 15.72 20.78
C PRO A 96 -12.17 15.90 20.22
N LEU A 97 -11.94 17.00 19.51
CA LEU A 97 -10.62 17.36 19.00
C LEU A 97 -9.66 17.59 20.19
N SER A 98 -8.69 16.72 20.33
CA SER A 98 -7.77 16.69 21.47
C SER A 98 -6.44 16.05 21.08
N ILE A 99 -5.50 16.04 22.00
CA ILE A 99 -4.22 15.32 21.82
C ILE A 99 -4.45 13.81 21.55
N VAL A 100 -5.50 13.23 22.13
CA VAL A 100 -5.85 11.82 21.86
C VAL A 100 -6.26 11.62 20.41
N THR A 101 -7.03 12.56 19.84
CA THR A 101 -7.38 12.55 18.41
C THR A 101 -6.11 12.64 17.55
N ALA A 102 -5.16 13.53 17.90
CA ALA A 102 -3.89 13.62 17.19
C ALA A 102 -3.09 12.30 17.25
N LEU A 103 -3.00 11.68 18.43
CA LEU A 103 -2.32 10.40 18.57
C LEU A 103 -2.98 9.27 17.75
N MET A 104 -4.30 9.26 17.64
CA MET A 104 -5.02 8.32 16.76
C MET A 104 -4.67 8.53 15.29
N LEU A 105 -4.55 9.78 14.83
CA LEU A 105 -4.15 10.09 13.46
C LEU A 105 -2.70 9.66 13.18
N PHE A 106 -1.78 9.89 14.13
CA PHE A 106 -0.40 9.39 14.02
C PHE A 106 -0.34 7.86 14.01
N ALA A 107 -1.11 7.19 14.87
CA ALA A 107 -1.21 5.73 14.88
C ALA A 107 -1.75 5.20 13.55
N ALA A 108 -2.81 5.83 12.99
CA ALA A 108 -3.34 5.48 11.67
C ALA A 108 -2.26 5.57 10.59
N GLY A 109 -1.46 6.63 10.59
CA GLY A 109 -0.34 6.78 9.66
C GLY A 109 0.76 5.72 9.84
N LEU A 110 1.06 5.32 11.07
CA LEU A 110 2.01 4.22 11.33
C LEU A 110 1.49 2.88 10.80
N PHE A 111 0.20 2.57 10.98
CA PHE A 111 -0.38 1.34 10.43
C PHE A 111 -0.39 1.33 8.91
N GLN A 112 -0.66 2.47 8.25
CA GLN A 112 -0.50 2.60 6.80
C GLN A 112 0.97 2.43 6.35
N THR A 113 1.92 2.88 7.16
CA THR A 113 3.35 2.68 6.87
C THR A 113 3.74 1.19 6.98
N ILE A 114 3.18 0.44 7.93
CA ILE A 114 3.40 -1.00 8.05
C ILE A 114 2.78 -1.76 6.87
N GLU A 115 1.62 -1.32 6.37
CA GLU A 115 0.93 -1.92 5.23
C GLU A 115 1.68 -1.69 3.91
N GLY A 116 2.36 -0.56 3.74
CA GLY A 116 2.98 -0.13 2.49
C GLY A 116 3.80 -1.21 1.77
N PRO A 117 4.77 -1.87 2.42
CA PRO A 117 5.57 -2.94 1.82
C PRO A 117 4.74 -4.13 1.34
N ALA A 118 3.65 -4.48 2.04
CA ALA A 118 2.75 -5.56 1.63
C ALA A 118 1.99 -5.18 0.35
N TYR A 119 1.59 -3.90 0.22
CA TYR A 119 0.94 -3.38 -0.97
C TYR A 119 1.88 -3.43 -2.20
N ASP A 120 3.12 -2.99 -2.03
CA ASP A 120 4.13 -3.01 -3.08
C ASP A 120 4.49 -4.43 -3.49
N ALA A 121 4.65 -5.33 -2.52
CA ALA A 121 4.89 -6.74 -2.78
C ALA A 121 3.71 -7.41 -3.51
N LEU A 122 2.47 -7.08 -3.15
CA LEU A 122 1.28 -7.58 -3.84
C LEU A 122 1.23 -7.09 -5.30
N ASN A 123 1.62 -5.85 -5.56
CA ASN A 123 1.75 -5.31 -6.92
C ASN A 123 2.81 -6.06 -7.74
N ALA A 124 3.94 -6.44 -7.10
CA ALA A 124 4.98 -7.26 -7.72
C ALA A 124 4.48 -8.67 -8.07
N ASP A 125 3.67 -9.31 -7.21
CA ASP A 125 3.14 -10.66 -7.41
C ASP A 125 2.25 -10.79 -8.65
N TYR A 126 1.52 -9.74 -8.97
CA TYR A 126 0.64 -9.71 -10.14
C TYR A 126 1.32 -9.21 -11.41
N SER A 127 2.56 -8.72 -11.31
CA SER A 127 3.35 -8.27 -12.46
C SER A 127 4.43 -9.28 -12.85
N THR A 128 4.62 -9.51 -14.14
CA THR A 128 5.80 -10.23 -14.63
C THR A 128 7.04 -9.33 -14.52
N THR A 129 8.24 -9.92 -14.55
CA THR A 129 9.51 -9.15 -14.50
C THR A 129 9.54 -8.05 -15.58
N ALA A 130 9.07 -8.33 -16.80
CA ALA A 130 9.00 -7.36 -17.90
C ALA A 130 7.94 -6.27 -17.71
N GLN A 131 6.91 -6.52 -16.89
CA GLN A 131 5.80 -5.60 -16.64
C GLN A 131 5.92 -4.84 -15.31
N ARG A 132 6.90 -5.22 -14.46
CA ARG A 132 7.04 -4.69 -13.09
C ARG A 132 7.20 -3.18 -13.06
N GLU A 133 8.05 -2.64 -13.95
CA GLU A 133 8.23 -1.19 -14.06
C GLU A 133 6.92 -0.46 -14.40
N LYS A 134 6.14 -0.99 -15.35
CA LYS A 134 4.83 -0.42 -15.73
C LYS A 134 3.84 -0.49 -14.57
N ALA A 135 3.81 -1.58 -13.82
CA ALA A 135 2.91 -1.76 -12.69
C ALA A 135 3.20 -0.77 -11.55
N TYR A 136 4.48 -0.59 -11.20
CA TYR A 136 4.88 0.40 -10.20
C TYR A 136 4.64 1.83 -10.67
N SER A 137 4.96 2.14 -11.94
CA SER A 137 4.70 3.45 -12.54
C SER A 137 3.21 3.79 -12.49
N LEU A 138 2.33 2.82 -12.78
CA LEU A 138 0.88 3.00 -12.70
C LEU A 138 0.42 3.27 -11.25
N SER A 139 0.93 2.51 -10.28
CA SER A 139 0.63 2.74 -8.85
C SER A 139 1.10 4.12 -8.39
N TYR A 140 2.28 4.54 -8.80
CA TYR A 140 2.82 5.87 -8.50
C TYR A 140 1.99 6.99 -9.14
N LEU A 141 1.54 6.79 -10.37
CA LEU A 141 0.62 7.72 -11.06
C LEU A 141 -0.70 7.85 -10.28
N GLY A 142 -1.28 6.72 -9.84
CA GLY A 142 -2.50 6.71 -9.04
C GLY A 142 -2.34 7.48 -7.73
N PHE A 143 -1.25 7.23 -7.01
CA PHE A 143 -0.94 7.95 -5.78
C PHE A 143 -0.84 9.47 -6.01
N ASN A 144 -0.06 9.92 -7.01
CA ASN A 144 0.13 11.35 -7.26
C ASN A 144 -1.16 12.04 -7.71
N LEU A 145 -1.92 11.44 -8.62
CA LEU A 145 -3.21 11.99 -9.07
C LEU A 145 -4.19 12.10 -7.91
N GLY A 146 -4.30 11.03 -7.11
CA GLY A 146 -5.17 11.04 -5.93
C GLY A 146 -4.72 12.08 -4.90
N PHE A 147 -3.43 12.15 -4.61
CA PHE A 147 -2.87 13.09 -3.64
C PHE A 147 -3.10 14.57 -4.05
N ILE A 148 -2.95 14.90 -5.34
CA ILE A 148 -3.25 16.27 -5.82
C ILE A 148 -4.71 16.63 -5.52
N ILE A 149 -5.65 15.72 -5.81
CA ILE A 149 -7.07 15.96 -5.56
C ILE A 149 -7.34 16.10 -4.04
N GLY A 150 -6.83 15.17 -3.25
CA GLY A 150 -6.99 15.17 -1.79
C GLY A 150 -6.36 16.40 -1.13
N ALA A 151 -5.13 16.73 -1.46
CA ALA A 151 -4.43 17.88 -0.92
C ALA A 151 -5.13 19.21 -1.28
N SER A 152 -5.65 19.32 -2.51
CA SER A 152 -6.38 20.50 -2.95
C SER A 152 -7.68 20.72 -2.15
N ALA A 153 -8.38 19.64 -1.78
CA ALA A 153 -9.62 19.71 -0.99
C ALA A 153 -9.36 19.85 0.52
N SER A 154 -8.17 19.48 0.99
CA SER A 154 -7.87 19.37 2.42
C SER A 154 -7.98 20.70 3.16
N GLY A 155 -7.56 21.80 2.57
CA GLY A 155 -7.63 23.14 3.19
C GLY A 155 -9.05 23.51 3.60
N LEU A 156 -10.01 23.42 2.68
CA LEU A 156 -11.42 23.72 2.94
C LEU A 156 -12.04 22.78 3.99
N LEU A 157 -11.73 21.49 3.90
CA LEU A 157 -12.23 20.49 4.83
C LEU A 157 -11.69 20.72 6.25
N PHE A 158 -10.40 21.03 6.40
CA PHE A 158 -9.80 21.26 7.72
C PHE A 158 -10.20 22.59 8.34
N GLU A 159 -10.48 23.61 7.52
CA GLU A 159 -10.95 24.88 8.05
C GLU A 159 -12.33 24.75 8.70
N LYS A 160 -13.31 24.14 7.99
CA LYS A 160 -14.73 24.11 8.37
C LYS A 160 -15.24 22.76 8.84
N PHE A 161 -14.72 21.67 8.33
CA PHE A 161 -15.28 20.33 8.46
C PHE A 161 -14.24 19.25 8.84
N VAL A 162 -13.40 19.54 9.85
CA VAL A 162 -12.29 18.63 10.25
C VAL A 162 -12.75 17.17 10.48
N ARG A 163 -13.88 16.99 11.18
CA ARG A 163 -14.42 15.63 11.43
C ARG A 163 -14.86 14.93 10.16
N LEU A 164 -15.41 15.67 9.21
CA LEU A 164 -15.76 15.13 7.89
C LEU A 164 -14.49 14.71 7.13
N ALA A 165 -13.40 15.46 7.24
CA ALA A 165 -12.11 15.08 6.64
C ALA A 165 -11.62 13.72 7.18
N PHE A 166 -11.75 13.47 8.48
CA PHE A 166 -11.39 12.18 9.08
C PHE A 166 -12.31 11.05 8.57
N CYS A 167 -13.62 11.29 8.52
CA CYS A 167 -14.57 10.31 7.97
C CYS A 167 -14.25 9.98 6.51
N LEU A 168 -14.01 10.97 5.67
CA LEU A 168 -13.70 10.80 4.26
C LEU A 168 -12.37 10.06 4.06
N ASN A 169 -11.36 10.34 4.89
CA ASN A 169 -10.11 9.61 4.86
C ASN A 169 -10.32 8.12 5.20
N GLY A 170 -11.04 7.83 6.28
CA GLY A 170 -11.40 6.47 6.65
C GLY A 170 -12.24 5.76 5.56
N LEU A 171 -13.20 6.46 4.96
CA LEU A 171 -14.03 5.91 3.87
C LEU A 171 -13.20 5.60 2.61
N ALA A 172 -12.22 6.42 2.27
CA ALA A 172 -11.34 6.18 1.14
C ALA A 172 -10.48 4.92 1.34
N VAL A 173 -9.87 4.77 2.54
CA VAL A 173 -9.14 3.56 2.90
C VAL A 173 -10.07 2.35 2.87
N PHE A 174 -11.24 2.43 3.48
CA PHE A 174 -12.24 1.35 3.49
C PHE A 174 -12.64 0.93 2.07
N THR A 175 -12.86 1.89 1.17
CA THR A 175 -13.22 1.59 -0.23
C THR A 175 -12.09 0.83 -0.93
N SER A 176 -10.83 1.24 -0.73
CA SER A 176 -9.67 0.53 -1.25
C SER A 176 -9.60 -0.90 -0.71
N THR A 177 -9.77 -1.07 0.60
CA THR A 177 -9.77 -2.39 1.25
C THR A 177 -10.85 -3.31 0.72
N VAL A 178 -12.06 -2.79 0.49
CA VAL A 178 -13.18 -3.54 -0.11
C VAL A 178 -12.83 -3.98 -1.53
N LEU A 179 -12.24 -3.11 -2.34
CA LEU A 179 -11.79 -3.47 -3.69
C LEU A 179 -10.76 -4.60 -3.65
N ILE A 180 -9.77 -4.51 -2.75
CA ILE A 180 -8.74 -5.55 -2.59
C ILE A 180 -9.37 -6.86 -2.09
N PHE A 181 -10.28 -6.78 -1.12
CA PHE A 181 -10.93 -7.96 -0.54
C PHE A 181 -11.69 -8.78 -1.59
N PHE A 182 -12.52 -8.13 -2.41
CA PHE A 182 -13.38 -8.83 -3.36
C PHE A 182 -12.69 -9.17 -4.68
N PHE A 183 -11.78 -8.35 -5.16
CA PHE A 183 -11.27 -8.46 -6.52
C PHE A 183 -9.81 -8.92 -6.64
N VAL A 184 -9.04 -8.87 -5.55
CA VAL A 184 -7.67 -9.38 -5.55
C VAL A 184 -7.66 -10.76 -4.89
N HIS A 185 -7.33 -11.81 -5.65
CA HIS A 185 -7.26 -13.17 -5.14
C HIS A 185 -5.91 -13.43 -4.46
N THR A 186 -5.91 -14.27 -3.43
CA THR A 186 -4.64 -14.67 -2.80
C THR A 186 -3.95 -15.65 -3.74
N LYS A 187 -2.84 -15.27 -4.36
CA LYS A 187 -1.94 -16.22 -4.99
C LYS A 187 -1.17 -16.95 -3.88
N ASN A 188 -1.20 -18.27 -3.88
CA ASN A 188 -0.28 -19.05 -3.08
C ASN A 188 1.10 -18.94 -3.75
N ALA A 189 1.91 -17.99 -3.36
CA ALA A 189 3.28 -17.78 -3.83
C ALA A 189 4.12 -19.08 -3.73
N ILE A 190 3.81 -19.93 -2.74
CA ILE A 190 4.44 -21.24 -2.51
C ILE A 190 4.23 -22.21 -3.69
N SER A 191 3.13 -22.09 -4.46
CA SER A 191 2.87 -23.04 -5.56
C SER A 191 3.57 -22.67 -6.87
N GLU A 192 3.79 -21.37 -7.13
CA GLU A 192 4.49 -20.93 -8.36
C GLU A 192 6.01 -21.09 -8.22
N ASP A 193 6.57 -20.79 -7.04
CA ASP A 193 8.01 -21.05 -6.79
C ASP A 193 8.34 -22.55 -6.74
N ALA A 194 7.44 -23.38 -6.19
CA ALA A 194 7.58 -24.83 -6.21
C ALA A 194 7.44 -25.38 -7.63
N GLN A 195 6.54 -24.86 -8.46
CA GLN A 195 6.41 -25.26 -9.87
C GLN A 195 7.61 -24.75 -10.71
N ALA A 196 8.07 -23.54 -10.50
CA ALA A 196 9.26 -23.01 -11.17
C ALA A 196 10.53 -23.79 -10.79
N LEU A 197 10.67 -24.17 -9.52
CA LEU A 197 11.74 -25.06 -9.08
C LEU A 197 11.62 -26.46 -9.70
N GLN A 198 10.43 -27.05 -9.75
CA GLN A 198 10.21 -28.37 -10.39
C GLN A 198 10.46 -28.31 -11.91
N THR A 199 10.09 -27.22 -12.58
CA THR A 199 10.35 -27.05 -14.02
C THR A 199 11.86 -26.91 -14.28
N ASN A 200 12.57 -26.13 -13.46
CA ASN A 200 14.03 -25.98 -13.56
C ASN A 200 14.76 -27.28 -13.21
N TYR A 201 14.28 -28.06 -12.24
CA TYR A 201 14.83 -29.40 -11.94
C TYR A 201 14.57 -30.38 -13.06
N SER A 202 13.38 -30.41 -13.66
CA SER A 202 13.07 -31.28 -14.78
C SER A 202 13.80 -30.90 -16.08
N GLU A 203 14.10 -29.61 -16.32
CA GLU A 203 14.95 -29.17 -17.42
C GLU A 203 16.43 -29.49 -17.19
N SER A 204 16.91 -29.49 -15.93
CA SER A 204 18.26 -29.88 -15.59
C SER A 204 18.49 -31.39 -15.54
N GLU A 205 17.42 -32.18 -15.42
CA GLU A 205 17.43 -33.65 -15.49
C GLU A 205 17.13 -34.22 -16.90
N GLN A 206 16.92 -33.35 -17.91
CA GLN A 206 16.97 -33.87 -19.29
C GLN A 206 18.38 -34.39 -19.58
N PRO A 207 18.53 -35.71 -19.70
CA PRO A 207 19.83 -36.34 -19.59
C PRO A 207 20.65 -36.10 -20.83
N MET A 208 21.95 -36.06 -20.62
CA MET A 208 23.05 -36.45 -21.53
C MET A 208 22.77 -37.64 -22.51
N GLU A 209 21.55 -38.00 -22.79
CA GLU A 209 21.21 -39.04 -23.77
C GLU A 209 21.44 -38.59 -25.22
N ASP A 210 21.37 -37.27 -25.48
CA ASP A 210 21.65 -36.76 -26.83
C ASP A 210 23.15 -36.77 -27.20
N HIS A 211 24.04 -36.74 -26.24
CA HIS A 211 25.48 -36.87 -26.52
C HIS A 211 25.93 -38.31 -26.79
N LEU A 212 25.18 -39.30 -26.34
CA LEU A 212 25.48 -40.72 -26.62
C LEU A 212 24.96 -41.16 -27.98
N SER A 213 23.95 -40.52 -28.53
CA SER A 213 23.46 -40.80 -29.88
C SER A 213 24.43 -40.35 -30.98
N VAL A 214 25.12 -39.22 -30.76
CA VAL A 214 26.14 -38.68 -31.69
C VAL A 214 27.37 -39.57 -31.75
N LEU A 215 27.75 -40.22 -30.65
CA LEU A 215 28.89 -41.17 -30.60
C LEU A 215 28.60 -42.54 -31.22
N LYS A 216 27.33 -42.89 -31.44
CA LYS A 216 26.93 -44.13 -32.14
C LYS A 216 26.88 -44.01 -33.66
N VAL A 217 26.93 -42.81 -34.21
CA VAL A 217 26.93 -42.56 -35.67
C VAL A 217 28.36 -42.48 -36.25
N LEU A 218 29.39 -42.43 -35.38
CA LEU A 218 30.81 -42.34 -35.78
C LEU A 218 31.58 -43.68 -35.64
N LYS A 219 30.83 -44.83 -35.67
CA LYS A 219 31.44 -46.15 -35.77
C LYS A 219 31.04 -46.88 -37.06
#